data_d259259386d233e53a93a7eda59465fe
#
_entry.id   d259259386d233e53a93a7eda59465fe
#
_cell.length_a   1.000
_cell.length_b   1.000
_cell.length_c   1.000
_cell.angle_alpha   90.00
_cell.angle_beta   90.00
_cell.angle_gamma   90.00
#
_symmetry.space_group_name_H-M   'P 1'
#
loop_
_entity.id
_entity.type
_entity.pdbx_description
1 polymer ?
#
loop_
_entity_poly.entity_id
_entity_poly.type
_entity_poly.pdbx_seq_one_letter_code
_entity_poly.pdbx_strand_id
1 'polypeptide(L)'
;MGIKNKIVDGYAYFLTMTVVNWIDIFTRPVYKHIIVDALQYNQQNKGLIIFAWCLMSNHLHIIAEAEEGHNLSDILRDFKKFTSKAIVKEIKENPGESRKKWMLKEFKLAGKENPKIKNYKFWQDGNEAKEIHSTPFMEQKLEYIHENPVKAEIVEYAQDYLYSSARNYVDEPGLLDVVLV
;
A
#
# COMPACT_ATOMS: atom_id res chain seq x y z
N MET A 1 26.78 -3.10 -3.88
CA MET A 1 25.58 -3.50 -4.62
C MET A 1 24.63 -4.16 -3.63
N GLY A 2 23.57 -3.47 -3.21
CA GLY A 2 22.57 -4.06 -2.32
C GLY A 2 21.82 -5.16 -3.04
N ILE A 3 21.72 -6.32 -2.42
CA ILE A 3 20.86 -7.42 -2.89
C ILE A 3 19.44 -6.85 -2.90
N LYS A 4 18.88 -6.58 -4.08
CA LYS A 4 17.44 -6.29 -4.19
C LYS A 4 16.72 -7.56 -3.75
N ASN A 5 15.97 -7.50 -2.67
CA ASN A 5 15.14 -8.60 -2.20
C ASN A 5 14.18 -8.96 -3.34
N LYS A 6 14.50 -10.06 -4.03
CA LYS A 6 13.68 -10.58 -5.13
C LYS A 6 12.51 -11.32 -4.48
N ILE A 7 11.30 -10.89 -4.78
CA ILE A 7 10.10 -11.63 -4.38
C ILE A 7 10.10 -12.97 -5.14
N VAL A 8 9.93 -14.06 -4.41
CA VAL A 8 9.81 -15.43 -4.92
C VAL A 8 8.37 -15.88 -4.70
N ASP A 9 7.81 -16.58 -5.67
CA ASP A 9 6.43 -17.06 -5.60
C ASP A 9 6.28 -18.15 -4.54
N GLY A 10 5.07 -18.22 -3.92
CA GLY A 10 4.75 -19.21 -2.88
C GLY A 10 5.19 -18.82 -1.48
N TYR A 11 5.58 -17.56 -1.26
CA TYR A 11 5.92 -17.02 0.06
C TYR A 11 5.18 -15.71 0.31
N ALA A 12 4.78 -15.52 1.57
CA ALA A 12 4.24 -14.25 2.03
C ALA A 12 5.36 -13.22 2.28
N TYR A 13 5.07 -11.96 2.01
CA TYR A 13 6.01 -10.85 2.21
C TYR A 13 5.37 -9.72 3.00
N PHE A 14 6.11 -9.18 3.96
CA PHE A 14 5.86 -7.86 4.49
C PHE A 14 6.40 -6.83 3.50
N LEU A 15 5.56 -5.88 3.12
CA LEU A 15 5.82 -4.89 2.07
C LEU A 15 5.50 -3.49 2.58
N THR A 16 6.32 -2.52 2.20
CA THR A 16 6.05 -1.09 2.42
C THR A 16 6.12 -0.36 1.08
N MET A 17 5.02 0.28 0.71
CA MET A 17 4.93 1.12 -0.48
C MET A 17 4.76 2.57 -0.05
N THR A 18 5.74 3.42 -0.34
CA THR A 18 5.80 4.80 0.12
C THR A 18 5.59 5.76 -1.05
N VAL A 19 4.84 6.83 -0.82
CA VAL A 19 4.67 7.92 -1.77
C VAL A 19 5.98 8.71 -1.87
N VAL A 20 6.38 9.15 -3.07
CA VAL A 20 7.60 9.94 -3.26
C VAL A 20 7.59 11.18 -2.36
N ASN A 21 8.75 11.54 -1.84
CA ASN A 21 8.94 12.67 -0.92
C ASN A 21 8.04 12.62 0.33
N TRP A 22 7.53 11.44 0.69
CA TRP A 22 6.65 11.23 1.86
C TRP A 22 5.43 12.15 1.87
N ILE A 23 4.87 12.46 0.70
CA ILE A 23 3.72 13.35 0.57
C ILE A 23 2.48 12.72 1.19
N ASP A 24 1.88 13.40 2.17
CA ASP A 24 0.67 12.97 2.89
C ASP A 24 -0.59 13.08 2.01
N ILE A 25 -0.68 12.26 0.98
CA ILE A 25 -1.80 12.25 0.04
C ILE A 25 -3.04 11.58 0.63
N PHE A 26 -2.86 10.53 1.43
CA PHE A 26 -3.93 9.72 2.01
C PHE A 26 -4.58 10.36 3.25
N THR A 27 -4.48 11.68 3.40
CA THR A 27 -5.26 12.46 4.38
C THR A 27 -6.70 12.70 3.93
N ARG A 28 -7.00 12.50 2.62
CA ARG A 28 -8.36 12.65 2.07
C ARG A 28 -8.96 11.30 1.68
N PRO A 29 -10.22 11.01 2.04
CA PRO A 29 -10.88 9.73 1.76
C PRO A 29 -10.84 9.33 0.29
N VAL A 30 -11.01 10.27 -0.65
CA VAL A 30 -11.03 9.97 -2.09
C VAL A 30 -9.77 9.23 -2.57
N TYR A 31 -8.60 9.59 -2.05
CA TYR A 31 -7.35 8.90 -2.42
C TYR A 31 -7.19 7.55 -1.70
N LYS A 32 -7.71 7.44 -0.47
CA LYS A 32 -7.72 6.16 0.26
C LYS A 32 -8.62 5.14 -0.43
N HIS A 33 -9.78 5.56 -0.91
CA HIS A 33 -10.71 4.68 -1.63
C HIS A 33 -10.07 4.12 -2.91
N ILE A 34 -9.31 4.91 -3.67
CA ILE A 34 -8.57 4.42 -4.85
C ILE A 34 -7.64 3.26 -4.49
N ILE A 35 -6.97 3.33 -3.32
CA ILE A 35 -6.09 2.26 -2.85
C ILE A 35 -6.90 1.02 -2.44
N VAL A 36 -7.95 1.20 -1.64
CA VAL A 36 -8.80 0.10 -1.16
C VAL A 36 -9.46 -0.63 -2.34
N ASP A 37 -10.06 0.11 -3.27
CA ASP A 37 -10.72 -0.45 -4.47
C ASP A 37 -9.72 -1.23 -5.34
N ALA A 38 -8.48 -0.71 -5.48
CA ALA A 38 -7.44 -1.40 -6.22
C ALA A 38 -6.96 -2.68 -5.52
N LEU A 39 -6.85 -2.71 -4.19
CA LEU A 39 -6.52 -3.91 -3.43
C LEU A 39 -7.63 -4.95 -3.56
N GLN A 40 -8.90 -4.55 -3.37
CA GLN A 40 -10.06 -5.42 -3.53
C GLN A 40 -10.14 -6.01 -4.94
N TYR A 41 -9.89 -5.20 -5.97
CA TYR A 41 -9.83 -5.70 -7.35
C TYR A 41 -8.74 -6.76 -7.54
N ASN A 42 -7.54 -6.55 -6.95
CA ASN A 42 -6.46 -7.52 -7.06
C ASN A 42 -6.76 -8.82 -6.30
N GLN A 43 -7.48 -8.78 -5.17
CA GLN A 43 -7.96 -9.97 -4.48
C GLN A 43 -8.93 -10.76 -5.37
N GLN A 44 -9.92 -10.07 -5.95
CA GLN A 44 -10.99 -10.73 -6.74
C GLN A 44 -10.53 -11.22 -8.11
N ASN A 45 -9.50 -10.61 -8.72
CA ASN A 45 -9.19 -10.82 -10.13
C ASN A 45 -7.73 -11.19 -10.44
N LYS A 46 -6.82 -11.09 -9.46
CA LYS A 46 -5.37 -11.25 -9.69
C LYS A 46 -4.71 -12.23 -8.71
N GLY A 47 -5.49 -12.88 -7.87
CA GLY A 47 -4.97 -13.84 -6.89
C GLY A 47 -4.12 -13.18 -5.80
N LEU A 48 -4.43 -11.95 -5.38
CA LEU A 48 -3.77 -11.34 -4.24
C LEU A 48 -4.40 -11.86 -2.93
N ILE A 49 -3.61 -12.49 -2.10
CA ILE A 49 -3.97 -12.89 -0.74
C ILE A 49 -3.39 -11.85 0.21
N ILE A 50 -4.23 -11.30 1.10
CA ILE A 50 -3.82 -10.31 2.11
C ILE A 50 -3.99 -10.94 3.50
N PHE A 51 -2.95 -10.90 4.32
CA PHE A 51 -2.98 -11.30 5.73
C PHE A 51 -3.19 -10.09 6.65
N ALA A 52 -2.48 -8.99 6.39
CA ALA A 52 -2.63 -7.76 7.14
C ALA A 52 -2.33 -6.55 6.25
N TRP A 53 -2.95 -5.41 6.55
CA TRP A 53 -2.67 -4.14 5.87
C TRP A 53 -2.99 -2.94 6.74
N CYS A 54 -2.30 -1.82 6.46
CA CYS A 54 -2.62 -0.52 7.04
C CYS A 54 -2.19 0.59 6.07
N LEU A 55 -3.12 1.47 5.70
CA LEU A 55 -2.86 2.63 4.84
C LEU A 55 -2.69 3.88 5.70
N MET A 56 -1.45 4.31 5.88
CA MET A 56 -1.08 5.53 6.57
C MET A 56 -1.21 6.76 5.65
N SER A 57 -0.88 7.97 6.14
CA SER A 57 -1.04 9.22 5.39
C SER A 57 -0.23 9.28 4.08
N ASN A 58 0.89 8.56 3.99
CA ASN A 58 1.84 8.62 2.87
C ASN A 58 2.46 7.27 2.48
N HIS A 59 2.03 6.19 3.10
CA HIS A 59 2.52 4.84 2.78
C HIS A 59 1.49 3.76 3.10
N LEU A 60 1.65 2.61 2.46
CA LEU A 60 0.89 1.40 2.69
C LEU A 60 1.82 0.30 3.21
N HIS A 61 1.50 -0.25 4.37
CA HIS A 61 2.04 -1.52 4.84
C HIS A 61 1.08 -2.65 4.49
N ILE A 62 1.62 -3.78 4.05
CA ILE A 62 0.82 -4.96 3.73
C ILE A 62 1.63 -6.24 3.93
N ILE A 63 1.01 -7.28 4.49
CA ILE A 63 1.52 -8.66 4.41
C ILE A 63 0.67 -9.38 3.38
N ALA A 64 1.30 -9.85 2.32
CA ALA A 64 0.59 -10.47 1.21
C ALA A 64 1.41 -11.55 0.53
N GLU A 65 0.71 -12.45 -0.14
CA GLU A 65 1.26 -13.43 -1.10
C GLU A 65 0.40 -13.48 -2.36
N ALA A 66 0.83 -14.21 -3.36
CA ALA A 66 0.04 -14.52 -4.54
C ALA A 66 -0.47 -15.96 -4.47
N GLU A 67 -1.71 -16.20 -4.91
CA GLU A 67 -2.25 -17.54 -5.16
C GLU A 67 -1.36 -18.34 -6.13
N GLU A 68 -1.44 -19.65 -6.06
CA GLU A 68 -0.72 -20.54 -6.98
C GLU A 68 -1.02 -20.18 -8.44
N GLY A 69 0.03 -20.10 -9.26
CA GLY A 69 -0.07 -19.69 -10.66
C GLY A 69 -0.07 -18.17 -10.89
N HIS A 70 -0.03 -17.37 -9.84
CA HIS A 70 0.09 -15.90 -9.91
C HIS A 70 1.46 -15.43 -9.41
N ASN A 71 1.86 -14.22 -9.81
CA ASN A 71 3.14 -13.63 -9.42
C ASN A 71 2.95 -12.33 -8.63
N LEU A 72 3.39 -12.32 -7.37
CA LEU A 72 3.22 -11.17 -6.48
C LEU A 72 3.92 -9.90 -7.02
N SER A 73 5.09 -10.03 -7.64
CA SER A 73 5.79 -8.87 -8.22
C SER A 73 4.99 -8.21 -9.35
N ASP A 74 4.32 -9.02 -10.17
CA ASP A 74 3.47 -8.53 -11.26
C ASP A 74 2.21 -7.86 -10.73
N ILE A 75 1.57 -8.44 -9.71
CA ILE A 75 0.42 -7.85 -9.02
C ILE A 75 0.79 -6.49 -8.45
N LEU A 76 1.90 -6.38 -7.72
CA LEU A 76 2.36 -5.13 -7.11
C LEU A 76 2.75 -4.08 -8.16
N ARG A 77 3.39 -4.50 -9.27
CA ARG A 77 3.70 -3.60 -10.39
C ARG A 77 2.43 -3.01 -10.99
N ASP A 78 1.43 -3.85 -11.26
CA ASP A 78 0.19 -3.42 -11.89
C ASP A 78 -0.65 -2.56 -10.94
N PHE A 79 -0.71 -2.92 -9.64
CA PHE A 79 -1.29 -2.11 -8.58
C PHE A 79 -0.67 -0.70 -8.52
N LYS A 80 0.67 -0.61 -8.43
CA LYS A 80 1.37 0.69 -8.40
C LYS A 80 1.14 1.51 -9.66
N LYS A 81 1.11 0.86 -10.82
CA LYS A 81 0.85 1.54 -12.12
C LYS A 81 -0.58 2.08 -12.20
N PHE A 82 -1.57 1.29 -11.77
CA PHE A 82 -2.97 1.71 -11.79
C PHE A 82 -3.21 2.85 -10.80
N THR A 83 -2.85 2.66 -9.53
CA THR A 83 -3.11 3.64 -8.45
C THR A 83 -2.39 4.96 -8.69
N SER A 84 -1.15 4.92 -9.20
CA SER A 84 -0.41 6.13 -9.61
C SER A 84 -1.17 6.95 -10.66
N LYS A 85 -1.72 6.30 -11.69
CA LYS A 85 -2.51 6.96 -12.74
C LYS A 85 -3.82 7.52 -12.21
N ALA A 86 -4.55 6.71 -11.43
CA ALA A 86 -5.85 7.08 -10.88
C ALA A 86 -5.73 8.27 -9.91
N ILE A 87 -4.76 8.23 -9.00
CA ILE A 87 -4.54 9.32 -8.04
C ILE A 87 -4.10 10.60 -8.74
N VAL A 88 -3.17 10.53 -9.70
CA VAL A 88 -2.73 11.73 -10.46
C VAL A 88 -3.88 12.31 -11.26
N LYS A 89 -4.77 11.48 -11.81
CA LYS A 89 -5.98 11.93 -12.50
C LYS A 89 -6.91 12.64 -11.51
N GLU A 90 -7.21 12.02 -10.38
CA GLU A 90 -8.07 12.60 -9.33
C GLU A 90 -7.52 13.96 -8.85
N ILE A 91 -6.22 14.08 -8.59
CA ILE A 91 -5.60 15.35 -8.21
C ILE A 91 -5.85 16.43 -9.27
N LYS A 92 -5.77 16.09 -10.56
CA LYS A 92 -5.98 17.04 -11.67
C LYS A 92 -7.43 17.49 -11.78
N GLU A 93 -8.36 16.58 -11.59
CA GLU A 93 -9.79 16.80 -11.83
C GLU A 93 -10.51 17.35 -10.59
N ASN A 94 -10.03 17.06 -9.38
CA ASN A 94 -10.68 17.47 -8.15
C ASN A 94 -10.57 18.99 -7.91
N PRO A 95 -11.67 19.75 -7.96
CA PRO A 95 -11.65 21.20 -7.75
C PRO A 95 -11.33 21.58 -6.30
N GLY A 96 -11.61 20.69 -5.35
CA GLY A 96 -11.36 20.89 -3.93
C GLY A 96 -9.94 20.57 -3.47
N GLU A 97 -9.02 20.14 -4.36
CA GLU A 97 -7.64 19.84 -3.98
C GLU A 97 -6.76 21.08 -4.03
N SER A 98 -6.62 21.74 -2.89
CA SER A 98 -5.82 22.97 -2.75
C SER A 98 -4.32 22.77 -2.99
N ARG A 99 -3.80 21.56 -2.74
CA ARG A 99 -2.38 21.19 -2.90
C ARG A 99 -2.03 20.75 -4.33
N LYS A 100 -3.01 20.75 -5.26
CA LYS A 100 -2.90 20.25 -6.66
C LYS A 100 -1.60 20.68 -7.35
N LYS A 101 -1.34 21.98 -7.42
CA LYS A 101 -0.17 22.52 -8.14
C LYS A 101 1.14 22.01 -7.56
N TRP A 102 1.23 22.02 -6.23
CA TRP A 102 2.42 21.58 -5.53
C TRP A 102 2.65 20.08 -5.71
N MET A 103 1.65 19.23 -5.42
CA MET A 103 1.79 17.77 -5.54
C MET A 103 2.14 17.33 -6.97
N LEU A 104 1.47 17.89 -7.99
CA LEU A 104 1.79 17.56 -9.38
C LEU A 104 3.21 17.98 -9.78
N LYS A 105 3.70 19.11 -9.23
CA LYS A 105 5.10 19.52 -9.43
C LYS A 105 6.07 18.50 -8.84
N GLU A 106 5.87 18.08 -7.59
CA GLU A 106 6.72 17.10 -6.90
C GLU A 106 6.73 15.75 -7.63
N PHE A 107 5.55 15.21 -7.99
CA PHE A 107 5.46 13.95 -8.74
C PHE A 107 6.11 14.03 -10.13
N LYS A 108 6.04 15.20 -10.79
CA LYS A 108 6.69 15.43 -12.07
C LYS A 108 8.22 15.50 -11.93
N LEU A 109 8.72 16.16 -10.89
CA LEU A 109 10.17 16.22 -10.60
C LEU A 109 10.72 14.84 -10.31
N ALA A 110 10.08 14.08 -9.42
CA ALA A 110 10.47 12.70 -9.13
C ALA A 110 10.42 11.77 -10.36
N GLY A 111 9.51 12.03 -11.31
CA GLY A 111 9.44 11.31 -12.58
C GLY A 111 10.61 11.59 -13.52
N LYS A 112 11.17 12.80 -13.51
CA LYS A 112 12.31 13.18 -14.37
C LYS A 112 13.60 12.44 -13.99
N GLU A 113 13.74 12.05 -12.74
CA GLU A 113 14.91 11.32 -12.24
C GLU A 113 14.95 9.85 -12.71
N ASN A 114 13.83 9.34 -13.26
CA ASN A 114 13.73 7.96 -13.73
C ASN A 114 13.36 7.94 -15.22
N PRO A 115 14.29 7.55 -16.13
CA PRO A 115 14.06 7.56 -17.57
C PRO A 115 12.93 6.63 -18.05
N LYS A 116 12.51 5.68 -17.19
CA LYS A 116 11.37 4.77 -17.48
C LYS A 116 10.01 5.43 -17.22
N ILE A 117 9.98 6.58 -16.55
CA ILE A 117 8.74 7.28 -16.17
C ILE A 117 8.55 8.51 -17.06
N LYS A 118 7.51 8.47 -17.91
CA LYS A 118 7.28 9.56 -18.89
C LYS A 118 6.79 10.87 -18.27
N ASN A 119 6.00 10.84 -17.18
CA ASN A 119 5.33 12.02 -16.67
C ASN A 119 5.43 12.18 -15.13
N TYR A 120 4.75 11.33 -14.35
CA TYR A 120 4.62 11.47 -12.92
C TYR A 120 5.08 10.18 -12.23
N LYS A 121 5.90 10.32 -11.20
CA LYS A 121 6.25 9.24 -10.28
C LYS A 121 5.49 9.46 -8.98
N PHE A 122 4.62 8.53 -8.61
CA PHE A 122 3.82 8.59 -7.40
C PHE A 122 4.44 7.75 -6.28
N TRP A 123 4.76 6.49 -6.56
CA TRP A 123 5.39 5.59 -5.61
C TRP A 123 6.91 5.65 -5.69
N GLN A 124 7.58 5.52 -4.55
CA GLN A 124 9.02 5.27 -4.50
C GLN A 124 9.36 3.94 -5.19
N ASP A 125 10.63 3.80 -5.61
CA ASP A 125 11.12 2.56 -6.18
C ASP A 125 11.26 1.48 -5.08
N GLY A 126 11.01 0.22 -5.47
CA GLY A 126 11.00 -0.90 -4.54
C GLY A 126 9.70 -1.02 -3.74
N ASN A 127 9.65 -2.01 -2.87
CA ASN A 127 8.52 -2.31 -1.98
C ASN A 127 9.00 -2.67 -0.58
N GLU A 128 10.29 -2.50 -0.28
CA GLU A 128 10.94 -2.92 0.98
C GLU A 128 10.55 -4.34 1.41
N ALA A 129 10.46 -5.26 0.44
CA ALA A 129 9.97 -6.60 0.64
C ALA A 129 10.83 -7.39 1.62
N LYS A 130 10.20 -7.95 2.66
CA LYS A 130 10.80 -8.87 3.63
C LYS A 130 9.99 -10.15 3.66
N GLU A 131 10.61 -11.27 3.29
CA GLU A 131 9.97 -12.58 3.32
C GLU A 131 9.55 -12.95 4.75
N ILE A 132 8.34 -13.46 4.89
CA ILE A 132 7.83 -14.00 6.14
C ILE A 132 8.29 -15.45 6.27
N HIS A 133 9.36 -15.66 7.02
CA HIS A 133 10.03 -16.94 7.14
C HIS A 133 9.69 -17.73 8.42
N SER A 134 8.90 -17.17 9.34
CA SER A 134 8.49 -17.83 10.57
C SER A 134 7.25 -17.21 11.19
N THR A 135 6.51 -18.00 12.00
CA THR A 135 5.34 -17.51 12.75
C THR A 135 5.67 -16.33 13.67
N PRO A 136 6.74 -16.35 14.49
CA PRO A 136 7.08 -15.17 15.30
C PRO A 136 7.37 -13.91 14.48
N PHE A 137 7.93 -14.05 13.26
CA PHE A 137 8.15 -12.90 12.41
C PHE A 137 6.86 -12.39 11.77
N MET A 138 5.91 -13.29 11.44
CA MET A 138 4.57 -12.94 10.99
C MET A 138 3.84 -12.13 12.08
N GLU A 139 3.78 -12.65 13.31
CA GLU A 139 3.15 -12.00 14.46
C GLU A 139 3.76 -10.60 14.72
N GLN A 140 5.08 -10.50 14.72
CA GLN A 140 5.78 -9.22 14.87
C GLN A 140 5.39 -8.20 13.80
N LYS A 141 5.25 -8.63 12.53
CA LYS A 141 4.88 -7.73 11.43
C LYS A 141 3.41 -7.37 11.45
N LEU A 142 2.56 -8.29 11.86
CA LEU A 142 1.13 -8.07 12.07
C LEU A 142 0.91 -7.01 13.15
N GLU A 143 1.49 -7.19 14.33
CA GLU A 143 1.45 -6.20 15.42
C GLU A 143 2.00 -4.84 14.94
N TYR A 144 3.15 -4.83 14.25
CA TYR A 144 3.73 -3.61 13.71
C TYR A 144 2.76 -2.87 12.78
N ILE A 145 2.06 -3.57 11.89
CA ILE A 145 1.08 -2.98 10.95
C ILE A 145 -0.09 -2.37 11.71
N HIS A 146 -0.67 -3.12 12.65
CA HIS A 146 -1.86 -2.69 13.37
C HIS A 146 -1.59 -1.55 14.35
N GLU A 147 -0.41 -1.53 14.96
CA GLU A 147 0.00 -0.49 15.90
C GLU A 147 0.45 0.83 15.23
N ASN A 148 0.66 0.85 13.93
CA ASN A 148 1.10 2.07 13.24
C ASN A 148 0.20 3.29 13.48
N PRO A 149 -1.14 3.21 13.33
CA PRO A 149 -2.01 4.36 13.56
C PRO A 149 -2.11 4.76 15.03
N VAL A 150 -1.91 3.83 15.97
CA VAL A 150 -1.85 4.11 17.42
C VAL A 150 -0.56 4.87 17.75
N LYS A 151 0.60 4.39 17.28
CA LYS A 151 1.89 5.05 17.46
C LYS A 151 1.97 6.42 16.78
N ALA A 152 1.18 6.63 15.72
CA ALA A 152 1.04 7.92 15.05
C ALA A 152 -0.02 8.82 15.73
N GLU A 153 -0.59 8.40 16.85
CA GLU A 153 -1.61 9.14 17.60
C GLU A 153 -2.87 9.50 16.78
N ILE A 154 -3.19 8.67 15.76
CA ILE A 154 -4.38 8.87 14.91
C ILE A 154 -5.62 8.29 15.59
N VAL A 155 -5.47 7.15 16.29
CA VAL A 155 -6.50 6.46 17.06
C VAL A 155 -5.93 5.97 18.37
N GLU A 156 -6.80 5.72 19.36
CA GLU A 156 -6.41 5.16 20.65
C GLU A 156 -6.22 3.64 20.56
N TYR A 157 -7.09 2.94 19.83
CA TYR A 157 -7.04 1.49 19.65
C TYR A 157 -6.90 1.16 18.17
N ALA A 158 -6.12 0.13 17.85
CA ALA A 158 -5.80 -0.26 16.48
C ALA A 158 -7.05 -0.57 15.62
N GLN A 159 -8.05 -1.23 16.20
CA GLN A 159 -9.32 -1.57 15.54
C GLN A 159 -10.18 -0.37 15.19
N ASP A 160 -9.96 0.80 15.79
CA ASP A 160 -10.71 2.01 15.47
C ASP A 160 -10.24 2.66 14.15
N TYR A 161 -9.07 2.23 13.64
CA TYR A 161 -8.57 2.76 12.38
C TYR A 161 -9.18 2.01 11.18
N LEU A 162 -10.11 2.69 10.49
CA LEU A 162 -10.88 2.12 9.37
C LEU A 162 -10.01 1.55 8.23
N TYR A 163 -8.87 2.20 7.95
CA TYR A 163 -7.98 1.81 6.83
C TYR A 163 -6.87 0.87 7.26
N SER A 164 -7.26 -0.13 8.05
CA SER A 164 -6.41 -1.20 8.58
C SER A 164 -7.18 -2.49 8.69
N SER A 165 -6.48 -3.62 8.67
CA SER A 165 -7.04 -4.95 8.95
C SER A 165 -7.19 -5.25 10.44
N ALA A 166 -6.84 -4.34 11.36
CA ALA A 166 -6.94 -4.61 12.79
C ALA A 166 -8.35 -5.04 13.24
N ARG A 167 -9.40 -4.50 12.59
CA ARG A 167 -10.81 -4.87 12.85
C ARG A 167 -11.09 -6.35 12.57
N ASN A 168 -10.54 -6.88 11.48
CA ASN A 168 -10.72 -8.28 11.11
C ASN A 168 -10.17 -9.25 12.20
N TYR A 169 -9.14 -8.82 12.93
CA TYR A 169 -8.50 -9.59 14.00
C TYR A 169 -9.21 -9.49 15.38
N VAL A 170 -10.29 -8.71 15.45
CA VAL A 170 -11.20 -8.63 16.61
C VAL A 170 -12.64 -8.98 16.21
N ASP A 171 -12.80 -9.81 15.19
CA ASP A 171 -14.09 -10.29 14.67
C ASP A 171 -15.04 -9.16 14.19
N GLU A 172 -14.50 -8.01 13.80
CA GLU A 172 -15.27 -6.92 13.20
C GLU A 172 -15.03 -6.83 11.69
N PRO A 173 -16.03 -6.43 10.88
CA PRO A 173 -15.86 -6.30 9.44
C PRO A 173 -14.90 -5.16 9.08
N GLY A 174 -13.85 -5.48 8.33
CA GLY A 174 -12.93 -4.53 7.71
C GLY A 174 -13.33 -4.11 6.30
N LEU A 175 -12.56 -3.21 5.67
CA LEU A 175 -12.79 -2.78 4.29
C LEU A 175 -12.34 -3.81 3.25
N LEU A 176 -11.42 -4.70 3.61
CA LEU A 176 -10.90 -5.77 2.77
C LEU A 176 -11.01 -7.09 3.51
N ASP A 177 -11.18 -8.18 2.76
CA ASP A 177 -11.07 -9.52 3.30
C ASP A 177 -9.60 -9.84 3.59
N VAL A 178 -9.34 -10.51 4.72
CA VAL A 178 -7.99 -10.96 5.09
C VAL A 178 -8.03 -12.41 5.53
N VAL A 179 -6.93 -13.13 5.28
CA VAL A 179 -6.69 -14.45 5.82
C VAL A 179 -6.06 -14.27 7.20
N LEU A 180 -6.77 -14.70 8.24
CA LEU A 180 -6.28 -14.62 9.62
C LEU A 180 -5.16 -15.65 9.86
N VAL A 181 -4.16 -15.30 10.62
CA VAL A 181 -2.97 -16.11 10.95
C VAL A 181 -2.71 -16.11 12.44
#